data_a62ab01c767ac8af6e3d054c86c81e33
#
_entry.id   a62ab01c767ac8af6e3d054c86c81e33
#
_cell.length_a   1.000
_cell.length_b   1.000
_cell.length_c   1.000
_cell.angle_alpha   90.00
_cell.angle_beta   90.00
_cell.angle_gamma   90.00
#
_symmetry.space_group_name_H-M   'P 1'
#
loop_
_entity.id
_entity.type
_entity.pdbx_description
1 polymer ?
#
loop_
_entity_poly.entity_id
_entity_poly.type
_entity_poly.pdbx_seq_one_letter_code
_entity_poly.pdbx_strand_id
1 'polypeptide(L)'
;MKNLFNQLFSRPTPQPAVDDLAVQKELQSLRVELEARQQTIDHLKQETERLRSRQAQLVGETAQASLDALFGDLAGPAAQILTQADLLERQGKSVQARDVLSVARRMVRALERHGVSFEGEIGQQVAFDPNRHTPISADSAPQQGQPVTVRFSGVVYKGRIIHKGVVE
;
A
#
# COMPACT_ATOMS: atom_id res chain seq x y z
N MET A 1 -10.02 -94.14 18.11
CA MET A 1 -10.32 -92.82 18.74
C MET A 1 -9.46 -91.73 18.11
N LYS A 2 -9.73 -91.35 16.89
CA LYS A 2 -9.01 -90.26 16.19
C LYS A 2 -9.91 -89.67 15.08
N ASN A 3 -10.99 -88.99 15.37
CA ASN A 3 -11.75 -88.27 14.33
C ASN A 3 -12.76 -87.25 14.87
N LEU A 4 -12.66 -86.84 16.14
CA LEU A 4 -13.61 -85.88 16.73
C LEU A 4 -13.07 -84.47 16.88
N PHE A 5 -11.77 -84.24 16.60
CA PHE A 5 -11.16 -82.92 16.81
C PHE A 5 -11.14 -82.02 15.58
N ASN A 6 -11.44 -82.52 14.37
CA ASN A 6 -11.37 -81.73 13.15
C ASN A 6 -12.69 -81.12 12.70
N GLN A 7 -13.79 -81.32 13.42
CA GLN A 7 -15.09 -80.76 13.05
C GLN A 7 -15.47 -79.47 13.80
N LEU A 8 -14.61 -79.01 14.74
CA LEU A 8 -14.95 -77.87 15.63
C LEU A 8 -14.34 -76.51 15.17
N PHE A 9 -13.54 -76.52 14.13
CA PHE A 9 -12.86 -75.27 13.70
C PHE A 9 -13.17 -74.81 12.25
N SER A 10 -14.23 -75.30 11.65
CA SER A 10 -14.67 -74.80 10.33
C SER A 10 -16.06 -74.19 10.45
N ARG A 11 -16.19 -73.10 11.23
CA ARG A 11 -17.22 -72.11 10.97
C ARG A 11 -16.63 -71.07 10.06
N PRO A 12 -17.04 -70.99 8.80
CA PRO A 12 -16.79 -69.79 8.04
C PRO A 12 -17.57 -68.66 8.77
N THR A 13 -16.85 -67.70 9.33
CA THR A 13 -17.44 -66.42 9.70
C THR A 13 -18.15 -65.90 8.46
N PRO A 14 -19.45 -65.58 8.54
CA PRO A 14 -20.06 -64.88 7.41
C PRO A 14 -19.37 -63.53 7.31
N GLN A 15 -18.47 -63.35 6.37
CA GLN A 15 -18.05 -62.07 5.89
C GLN A 15 -19.34 -61.40 5.41
N PRO A 16 -19.70 -60.20 5.95
CA PRO A 16 -20.82 -59.48 5.38
C PRO A 16 -20.49 -59.32 3.90
N ALA A 17 -21.32 -59.86 3.03
CA ALA A 17 -21.26 -59.60 1.60
C ALA A 17 -21.54 -58.07 1.47
N VAL A 18 -20.48 -57.29 1.59
CA VAL A 18 -20.48 -55.90 1.23
C VAL A 18 -20.87 -55.92 -0.25
N ASP A 19 -21.98 -55.26 -0.53
CA ASP A 19 -22.51 -55.25 -1.89
C ASP A 19 -21.49 -54.49 -2.74
N ASP A 20 -20.50 -55.20 -3.27
CA ASP A 20 -19.36 -54.69 -4.02
C ASP A 20 -19.81 -53.75 -5.14
N LEU A 21 -21.02 -54.00 -5.66
CA LEU A 21 -21.63 -53.18 -6.69
C LEU A 21 -22.11 -51.82 -6.13
N ALA A 22 -22.60 -51.77 -4.89
CA ALA A 22 -23.03 -50.52 -4.25
C ALA A 22 -21.82 -49.66 -3.91
N VAL A 23 -20.76 -50.27 -3.35
CA VAL A 23 -19.50 -49.58 -3.07
C VAL A 23 -18.83 -49.02 -4.34
N GLN A 24 -18.83 -49.81 -5.46
CA GLN A 24 -18.31 -49.35 -6.73
C GLN A 24 -19.08 -48.17 -7.30
N LYS A 25 -20.42 -48.16 -7.19
CA LYS A 25 -21.27 -47.04 -7.61
C LYS A 25 -20.99 -45.79 -6.78
N GLU A 26 -20.84 -45.94 -5.48
CA GLU A 26 -20.53 -44.84 -4.57
C GLU A 26 -19.15 -44.26 -4.85
N LEU A 27 -18.12 -45.08 -5.05
CA LEU A 27 -16.80 -44.66 -5.45
C LEU A 27 -16.82 -43.91 -6.80
N GLN A 28 -17.61 -44.37 -7.76
CA GLN A 28 -17.74 -43.70 -9.04
C GLN A 28 -18.43 -42.35 -8.92
N SER A 29 -19.49 -42.25 -8.12
CA SER A 29 -20.17 -40.95 -7.87
C SER A 29 -19.25 -39.95 -7.14
N LEU A 30 -18.47 -40.40 -6.15
CA LEU A 30 -17.50 -39.57 -5.45
C LEU A 30 -16.37 -39.09 -6.37
N ARG A 31 -15.92 -39.92 -7.31
CA ARG A 31 -14.92 -39.49 -8.30
C ARG A 31 -15.46 -38.38 -9.21
N VAL A 32 -16.68 -38.54 -9.73
CA VAL A 32 -17.32 -37.50 -10.55
C VAL A 32 -17.51 -36.20 -9.76
N GLU A 33 -17.93 -36.30 -8.51
CA GLU A 33 -18.08 -35.12 -7.64
C GLU A 33 -16.71 -34.45 -7.39
N LEU A 34 -15.67 -35.22 -7.14
CA LEU A 34 -14.32 -34.73 -6.93
C LEU A 34 -13.77 -34.03 -8.16
N GLU A 35 -13.97 -34.59 -9.36
CA GLU A 35 -13.61 -33.97 -10.62
C GLU A 35 -14.35 -32.64 -10.85
N ALA A 36 -15.66 -32.59 -10.58
CA ALA A 36 -16.45 -31.38 -10.69
C ALA A 36 -15.97 -30.29 -9.73
N ARG A 37 -15.67 -30.68 -8.47
CA ARG A 37 -15.10 -29.74 -7.48
C ARG A 37 -13.72 -29.24 -7.90
N GLN A 38 -12.87 -30.14 -8.45
CA GLN A 38 -11.56 -29.76 -8.95
C GLN A 38 -11.66 -28.75 -10.10
N GLN A 39 -12.55 -28.98 -11.06
CA GLN A 39 -12.81 -28.02 -12.14
C GLN A 39 -13.29 -26.66 -11.60
N THR A 40 -14.18 -26.67 -10.60
CA THR A 40 -14.64 -25.44 -9.95
C THR A 40 -13.50 -24.70 -9.27
N ILE A 41 -12.62 -25.42 -8.54
CA ILE A 41 -11.43 -24.83 -7.90
C ILE A 41 -10.51 -24.20 -8.93
N ASP A 42 -10.25 -24.89 -10.04
CA ASP A 42 -9.35 -24.38 -11.07
C ASP A 42 -9.94 -23.16 -11.79
N HIS A 43 -11.25 -23.17 -12.04
CA HIS A 43 -11.96 -22.01 -12.56
C HIS A 43 -11.88 -20.80 -11.59
N LEU A 44 -12.15 -21.01 -10.30
CA LEU A 44 -12.08 -19.95 -9.30
C LEU A 44 -10.65 -19.40 -9.12
N LYS A 45 -9.64 -20.26 -9.21
CA LYS A 45 -8.23 -19.82 -9.20
C LYS A 45 -7.91 -18.92 -10.39
N GLN A 46 -8.31 -19.31 -11.59
CA GLN A 46 -8.11 -18.53 -12.81
C GLN A 46 -8.83 -17.17 -12.72
N GLU A 47 -10.07 -17.17 -12.25
CA GLU A 47 -10.83 -15.93 -12.08
C GLU A 47 -10.20 -15.01 -11.00
N THR A 48 -9.75 -15.57 -9.89
CA THR A 48 -9.06 -14.82 -8.84
C THR A 48 -7.77 -14.18 -9.38
N GLU A 49 -6.99 -14.90 -10.15
CA GLU A 49 -5.75 -14.38 -10.75
C GLU A 49 -6.06 -13.28 -11.78
N ARG A 50 -7.09 -13.46 -12.60
CA ARG A 50 -7.56 -12.45 -13.54
C ARG A 50 -8.02 -11.17 -12.84
N LEU A 51 -8.76 -11.31 -11.74
CA LEU A 51 -9.22 -10.16 -10.95
C LEU A 51 -8.05 -9.43 -10.28
N ARG A 52 -7.06 -10.16 -9.74
CA ARG A 52 -5.85 -9.58 -9.16
C ARG A 52 -5.04 -8.80 -10.19
N SER A 53 -4.83 -9.39 -11.37
CA SER A 53 -4.10 -8.72 -12.46
C SER A 53 -4.82 -7.46 -12.91
N ARG A 54 -6.14 -7.50 -13.06
CA ARG A 54 -6.95 -6.34 -13.42
C ARG A 54 -6.90 -5.25 -12.34
N GLN A 55 -6.97 -5.65 -11.06
CA GLN A 55 -6.85 -4.71 -9.96
C GLN A 55 -5.47 -4.04 -9.92
N ALA A 56 -4.39 -4.81 -10.10
CA ALA A 56 -3.03 -4.27 -10.16
C ALA A 56 -2.86 -3.28 -11.32
N GLN A 57 -3.42 -3.59 -12.49
CA GLN A 57 -3.40 -2.69 -13.64
C GLN A 57 -4.15 -1.38 -13.35
N LEU A 58 -5.37 -1.44 -12.82
CA LEU A 58 -6.16 -0.25 -12.48
C LEU A 58 -5.47 0.63 -11.44
N VAL A 59 -4.83 0.01 -10.42
CA VAL A 59 -4.04 0.75 -9.42
C VAL A 59 -2.85 1.43 -10.08
N GLY A 60 -2.14 0.75 -10.99
CA GLY A 60 -1.02 1.32 -11.75
C GLY A 60 -1.46 2.50 -12.62
N GLU A 61 -2.51 2.35 -13.39
CA GLU A 61 -3.06 3.41 -14.24
C GLU A 61 -3.52 4.64 -13.43
N THR A 62 -4.18 4.40 -12.29
CA THR A 62 -4.63 5.49 -11.41
C THR A 62 -3.45 6.24 -10.77
N ALA A 63 -2.41 5.49 -10.35
CA ALA A 63 -1.20 6.09 -9.80
C ALA A 63 -0.47 6.93 -10.87
N GLN A 64 -0.34 6.41 -12.09
CA GLN A 64 0.28 7.12 -13.21
C GLN A 64 -0.49 8.40 -13.54
N ALA A 65 -1.81 8.33 -13.68
CA ALA A 65 -2.64 9.50 -13.96
C ALA A 65 -2.51 10.57 -12.86
N SER A 66 -2.38 10.16 -11.58
CA SER A 66 -2.17 11.09 -10.47
C SER A 66 -0.80 11.78 -10.53
N LEU A 67 0.24 11.06 -10.93
CA LEU A 67 1.58 11.62 -11.13
C LEU A 67 1.61 12.58 -12.32
N ASP A 68 1.00 12.21 -13.43
CA ASP A 68 0.94 13.05 -14.64
C ASP A 68 0.21 14.38 -14.34
N ALA A 69 -0.88 14.32 -13.57
CA ALA A 69 -1.60 15.51 -13.13
C ALA A 69 -0.73 16.40 -12.21
N LEU A 70 -0.01 15.80 -11.24
CA LEU A 70 0.90 16.52 -10.36
C LEU A 70 2.03 17.21 -11.17
N PHE A 71 2.68 16.47 -12.06
CA PHE A 71 3.74 17.04 -12.90
C PHE A 71 3.22 18.12 -13.85
N GLY A 72 2.03 17.95 -14.41
CA GLY A 72 1.36 18.97 -15.21
C GLY A 72 1.14 20.28 -14.43
N ASP A 73 0.67 20.17 -13.19
CA ASP A 73 0.45 21.33 -12.31
C ASP A 73 1.76 22.03 -11.88
N LEU A 74 2.85 21.28 -11.73
CA LEU A 74 4.16 21.81 -11.31
C LEU A 74 4.99 22.34 -12.48
N ALA A 75 4.81 21.85 -13.70
CA ALA A 75 5.65 22.17 -14.85
C ALA A 75 5.69 23.67 -15.16
N GLY A 76 4.53 24.34 -15.18
CA GLY A 76 4.45 25.77 -15.44
C GLY A 76 5.21 26.62 -14.40
N PRO A 77 4.92 26.48 -13.10
CA PRO A 77 5.67 27.16 -12.04
C PRO A 77 7.17 26.86 -12.07
N ALA A 78 7.59 25.61 -12.31
CA ALA A 78 8.99 25.23 -12.41
C ALA A 78 9.70 25.94 -13.58
N ALA A 79 9.09 25.96 -14.77
CA ALA A 79 9.63 26.66 -15.92
C ALA A 79 9.80 28.17 -15.65
N GLN A 80 8.86 28.78 -14.91
CA GLN A 80 8.97 30.19 -14.52
C GLN A 80 10.12 30.44 -13.55
N ILE A 81 10.37 29.58 -12.58
CA ILE A 81 11.54 29.72 -11.67
C ILE A 81 12.83 29.59 -12.47
N LEU A 82 12.93 28.64 -13.39
CA LEU A 82 14.10 28.47 -14.23
C LEU A 82 14.36 29.74 -15.11
N THR A 83 13.30 30.33 -15.66
CA THR A 83 13.41 31.58 -16.43
C THR A 83 13.90 32.73 -15.56
N GLN A 84 13.37 32.86 -14.33
CA GLN A 84 13.80 33.91 -13.40
C GLN A 84 15.24 33.72 -12.94
N ALA A 85 15.67 32.48 -12.73
CA ALA A 85 17.08 32.17 -12.44
C ALA A 85 18.01 32.57 -13.61
N ASP A 86 17.64 32.24 -14.84
CA ASP A 86 18.42 32.63 -16.02
C ASP A 86 18.52 34.16 -16.19
N LEU A 87 17.42 34.87 -15.97
CA LEU A 87 17.39 36.35 -15.99
C LEU A 87 18.35 36.94 -14.96
N LEU A 88 18.37 36.40 -13.75
CA LEU A 88 19.22 36.88 -12.66
C LEU A 88 20.70 36.51 -12.89
N GLU A 89 20.99 35.23 -13.16
CA GLU A 89 22.36 34.71 -13.18
C GLU A 89 23.11 35.02 -14.46
N ARG A 90 22.44 34.92 -15.61
CA ARG A 90 23.08 35.08 -16.92
C ARG A 90 22.91 36.48 -17.50
N GLN A 91 21.77 37.11 -17.29
CA GLN A 91 21.48 38.41 -17.90
C GLN A 91 21.68 39.56 -16.93
N GLY A 92 21.98 39.31 -15.65
CA GLY A 92 22.17 40.35 -14.62
C GLY A 92 20.93 41.22 -14.39
N LYS A 93 19.74 40.74 -14.81
CA LYS A 93 18.48 41.47 -14.60
C LYS A 93 17.98 41.26 -13.20
N SER A 94 17.44 42.31 -12.58
CA SER A 94 16.83 42.22 -11.26
C SER A 94 15.52 41.44 -11.33
N VAL A 95 15.40 40.41 -10.45
CA VAL A 95 14.16 39.65 -10.26
C VAL A 95 13.53 40.09 -8.93
N GLN A 96 12.24 40.39 -8.92
CA GLN A 96 11.56 40.83 -7.71
C GLN A 96 11.26 39.62 -6.85
N ALA A 97 11.59 39.68 -5.55
CA ALA A 97 11.28 38.62 -4.57
C ALA A 97 9.79 38.24 -4.54
N ARG A 98 8.91 39.26 -4.74
CA ARG A 98 7.45 39.03 -4.79
C ARG A 98 7.05 38.10 -5.92
N ASP A 99 7.70 38.16 -7.08
CA ASP A 99 7.39 37.34 -8.24
C ASP A 99 7.82 35.89 -7.99
N VAL A 100 9.02 35.71 -7.41
CA VAL A 100 9.49 34.37 -6.98
C VAL A 100 8.56 33.75 -5.95
N LEU A 101 8.15 34.52 -4.91
CA LEU A 101 7.20 34.05 -3.90
C LEU A 101 5.83 33.71 -4.50
N SER A 102 5.39 34.47 -5.51
CA SER A 102 4.12 34.16 -6.21
C SER A 102 4.18 32.81 -6.91
N VAL A 103 5.30 32.50 -7.57
CA VAL A 103 5.52 31.18 -8.20
C VAL A 103 5.60 30.08 -7.16
N ALA A 104 6.38 30.28 -6.09
CA ALA A 104 6.50 29.31 -5.00
C ALA A 104 5.14 28.99 -4.37
N ARG A 105 4.30 29.99 -4.11
CA ARG A 105 2.93 29.78 -3.60
C ARG A 105 2.05 28.96 -4.57
N ARG A 106 2.23 29.09 -5.88
CA ARG A 106 1.52 28.26 -6.86
C ARG A 106 1.98 26.80 -6.80
N MET A 107 3.29 26.56 -6.61
CA MET A 107 3.81 25.20 -6.41
C MET A 107 3.24 24.58 -5.12
N VAL A 108 3.22 25.30 -4.02
CA VAL A 108 2.63 24.85 -2.75
C VAL A 108 1.16 24.47 -2.96
N ARG A 109 0.37 25.35 -3.59
CA ARG A 109 -1.06 25.06 -3.88
C ARG A 109 -1.25 23.87 -4.83
N ALA A 110 -0.33 23.65 -5.77
CA ALA A 110 -0.35 22.45 -6.61
C ALA A 110 -0.17 21.19 -5.75
N LEU A 111 0.80 21.16 -4.86
CA LEU A 111 1.03 20.05 -3.94
C LEU A 111 -0.19 19.81 -3.02
N GLU A 112 -0.79 20.87 -2.49
CA GLU A 112 -2.00 20.77 -1.64
C GLU A 112 -3.18 20.13 -2.38
N ARG A 113 -3.40 20.47 -3.65
CA ARG A 113 -4.45 19.83 -4.49
C ARG A 113 -4.23 18.34 -4.67
N HIS A 114 -2.98 17.88 -4.60
CA HIS A 114 -2.62 16.47 -4.71
C HIS A 114 -2.49 15.74 -3.35
N GLY A 115 -3.00 16.37 -2.27
CA GLY A 115 -3.11 15.74 -0.95
C GLY A 115 -1.89 15.90 -0.06
N VAL A 116 -1.01 16.85 -0.38
CA VAL A 116 0.03 17.31 0.54
C VAL A 116 -0.57 18.35 1.48
N SER A 117 -0.20 18.31 2.76
CA SER A 117 -0.52 19.33 3.74
C SER A 117 0.73 19.72 4.52
N PHE A 118 0.73 20.93 5.05
CA PHE A 118 1.83 21.47 5.84
C PHE A 118 1.39 21.57 7.28
N GLU A 119 2.17 21.06 8.23
CA GLU A 119 1.86 21.03 9.66
C GLU A 119 2.81 21.93 10.45
N GLY A 120 2.24 22.65 11.38
CA GLY A 120 2.93 23.63 12.24
C GLY A 120 3.14 24.96 11.54
N GLU A 121 2.59 26.02 12.14
CA GLU A 121 2.84 27.40 11.70
C GLU A 121 4.22 27.87 12.19
N ILE A 122 4.96 28.54 11.31
CA ILE A 122 6.29 29.07 11.65
C ILE A 122 6.17 30.07 12.80
N GLY A 123 6.95 29.85 13.88
CA GLY A 123 6.92 30.66 15.11
C GLY A 123 5.91 30.15 16.14
N GLN A 124 5.05 29.18 15.83
CA GLN A 124 4.12 28.59 16.79
C GLN A 124 4.84 27.74 17.83
N GLN A 125 4.41 27.82 19.10
CA GLN A 125 4.83 26.87 20.13
C GLN A 125 3.98 25.61 20.08
N VAL A 126 4.64 24.45 20.04
CA VAL A 126 4.00 23.13 20.02
C VAL A 126 4.71 22.20 21.02
N ALA A 127 4.03 21.14 21.46
CA ALA A 127 4.67 20.09 22.23
C ALA A 127 5.56 19.23 21.30
N PHE A 128 6.80 18.99 21.70
CA PHE A 128 7.73 18.17 20.92
C PHE A 128 7.25 16.74 20.82
N ASP A 129 7.17 16.23 19.60
CA ASP A 129 6.91 14.83 19.29
C ASP A 129 8.02 14.33 18.33
N PRO A 130 8.85 13.36 18.74
CA PRO A 130 9.95 12.85 17.93
C PRO A 130 9.49 12.16 16.63
N ASN A 131 8.22 11.78 16.54
CA ASN A 131 7.66 11.22 15.31
C ASN A 131 7.33 12.31 14.29
N ARG A 132 7.04 13.51 14.72
CA ARG A 132 6.58 14.65 13.88
C ARG A 132 7.63 15.76 13.73
N HIS A 133 8.55 15.87 14.69
CA HIS A 133 9.51 16.97 14.77
C HIS A 133 10.95 16.46 14.75
N THR A 134 11.83 17.29 14.22
CA THR A 134 13.29 17.13 14.27
C THR A 134 13.86 18.40 14.92
N PRO A 135 14.67 18.32 15.96
CA PRO A 135 15.33 19.48 16.55
C PRO A 135 16.35 20.07 15.59
N ILE A 136 16.52 21.40 15.60
CA ILE A 136 17.49 22.09 14.76
C ILE A 136 18.93 21.76 15.15
N SER A 137 19.16 21.48 16.43
CA SER A 137 20.46 21.04 16.95
C SER A 137 20.35 19.66 17.59
N ALA A 138 21.26 18.77 17.24
CA ALA A 138 21.34 17.44 17.83
C ALA A 138 21.78 17.48 19.30
N ASP A 139 22.54 18.51 19.72
CA ASP A 139 23.13 18.61 21.06
C ASP A 139 22.10 19.01 22.12
N SER A 140 20.93 19.52 21.72
CA SER A 140 19.85 19.97 22.61
C SER A 140 18.51 19.35 22.23
N ALA A 141 18.48 18.03 22.02
CA ALA A 141 17.23 17.35 21.67
C ALA A 141 16.21 17.49 22.81
N PRO A 142 15.05 18.13 22.55
CA PRO A 142 14.01 18.33 23.57
C PRO A 142 13.41 16.98 23.96
N GLN A 143 12.88 16.89 25.19
CA GLN A 143 12.12 15.73 25.62
C GLN A 143 10.71 15.74 25.01
N GLN A 144 10.14 14.55 24.83
CA GLN A 144 8.76 14.43 24.35
C GLN A 144 7.80 15.24 25.22
N GLY A 145 6.95 16.06 24.57
CA GLY A 145 6.00 16.94 25.24
C GLY A 145 6.58 18.29 25.68
N GLN A 146 7.88 18.51 25.60
CA GLN A 146 8.49 19.81 25.91
C GLN A 146 8.04 20.86 24.89
N PRO A 147 7.72 22.10 25.33
CA PRO A 147 7.35 23.17 24.40
C PRO A 147 8.56 23.57 23.55
N VAL A 148 8.34 23.60 22.25
CA VAL A 148 9.33 23.96 21.22
C VAL A 148 8.68 24.91 20.21
N THR A 149 9.50 25.71 19.51
CA THR A 149 9.03 26.63 18.48
C THR A 149 9.25 26.03 17.08
N VAL A 150 8.22 26.03 16.25
CA VAL A 150 8.31 25.57 14.86
C VAL A 150 9.14 26.56 14.04
N ARG A 151 10.22 26.07 13.43
CA ARG A 151 11.07 26.85 12.50
C ARG A 151 10.77 26.53 11.03
N PHE A 152 10.48 25.26 10.73
CA PHE A 152 10.03 24.83 9.40
C PHE A 152 8.84 23.89 9.58
N SER A 153 7.80 24.11 8.80
CA SER A 153 6.60 23.26 8.79
C SER A 153 6.94 21.83 8.36
N GLY A 154 6.31 20.84 8.98
CA GLY A 154 6.32 19.47 8.53
C GLY A 154 5.51 19.29 7.26
N VAL A 155 5.79 18.23 6.50
CA VAL A 155 5.06 17.89 5.26
C VAL A 155 4.39 16.53 5.43
N VAL A 156 3.09 16.51 5.20
CA VAL A 156 2.23 15.33 5.33
C VAL A 156 1.59 15.03 3.98
N TYR A 157 1.60 13.77 3.56
CA TYR A 157 0.92 13.31 2.37
C TYR A 157 -0.07 12.21 2.71
N LYS A 158 -1.35 12.44 2.43
CA LYS A 158 -2.44 11.49 2.73
C LYS A 158 -2.37 10.94 4.16
N GLY A 159 -2.14 11.82 5.16
CA GLY A 159 -2.06 11.48 6.58
C GLY A 159 -0.73 10.86 7.04
N ARG A 160 0.25 10.65 6.14
CA ARG A 160 1.57 10.14 6.47
C ARG A 160 2.61 11.26 6.42
N ILE A 161 3.38 11.41 7.49
CA ILE A 161 4.49 12.37 7.54
C ILE A 161 5.57 11.91 6.56
N ILE A 162 5.90 12.75 5.58
CA ILE A 162 6.98 12.52 4.61
C ILE A 162 8.20 13.39 4.90
N HIS A 163 8.01 14.50 5.63
CA HIS A 163 9.07 15.33 6.14
C HIS A 163 8.67 15.88 7.50
N LYS A 164 9.53 15.72 8.52
CA LYS A 164 9.24 16.21 9.87
C LYS A 164 9.43 17.71 9.93
N GLY A 165 8.58 18.38 10.74
CA GLY A 165 8.78 19.79 11.05
C GLY A 165 10.08 20.01 11.84
N VAL A 166 10.78 21.12 11.56
CA VAL A 166 12.01 21.48 12.29
C VAL A 166 11.65 22.44 13.41
N VAL A 167 12.12 22.13 14.63
CA VAL A 167 11.79 22.86 15.86
C VAL A 167 13.05 23.25 16.66
N GLU A 168 12.89 24.29 17.46
CA GLU A 168 13.90 24.81 18.38
C GLU A 168 13.33 25.00 19.77
#